data_c871d1018ec3b057cd40d3ab60457458
#
_entry.id   c871d1018ec3b057cd40d3ab60457458
#
_cell.length_a   1.000
_cell.length_b   1.000
_cell.length_c   1.000
_cell.angle_alpha   90.00
_cell.angle_beta   90.00
_cell.angle_gamma   90.00
#
_symmetry.space_group_name_H-M   'P 1'
#
loop_
_entity.id
_entity.type
_entity.pdbx_description
1 polymer ?
#
loop_
_entity_poly.entity_id
_entity_poly.type
_entity_poly.pdbx_seq_one_letter_code
_entity_poly.pdbx_strand_id
1 'polypeptide(L)'
;MRRILTALVLAALCGCWTPGSVREVMPKHTEKFPAGSSFFVEKTERRVEMALKRELRARGFEVKDRKEDADLVMTAKVLGWEYNDAGFSGFHARDDIELVITVADRKTKLVRARSDVSVRSDFRILEKYVKTL
;
A
#
# COMPACT_ATOMS: atom_id res chain seq x y z
N MET A 1 15.14 -31.92 -30.17
CA MET A 1 14.49 -30.62 -30.42
C MET A 1 13.04 -30.50 -29.91
N ARG A 2 12.39 -31.54 -29.53
CA ARG A 2 11.00 -31.50 -29.00
C ARG A 2 10.88 -31.08 -27.51
N ARG A 3 11.97 -31.04 -26.76
CA ARG A 3 11.95 -30.73 -25.30
C ARG A 3 12.08 -29.27 -24.94
N ILE A 4 12.41 -28.41 -25.90
CA ILE A 4 12.58 -26.96 -25.65
C ILE A 4 11.25 -26.20 -25.79
N LEU A 5 10.34 -26.68 -26.61
CA LEU A 5 9.02 -26.04 -26.79
C LEU A 5 8.10 -26.17 -25.57
N THR A 6 8.24 -27.24 -24.79
CA THR A 6 7.39 -27.48 -23.62
C THR A 6 7.76 -26.58 -22.44
N ALA A 7 9.02 -26.20 -22.33
CA ALA A 7 9.47 -25.30 -21.26
C ALA A 7 9.01 -23.84 -21.47
N LEU A 8 8.87 -23.40 -22.72
CA LEU A 8 8.44 -22.05 -23.06
C LEU A 8 6.94 -21.81 -22.82
N VAL A 9 6.13 -22.87 -22.96
CA VAL A 9 4.67 -22.76 -22.73
C VAL A 9 4.34 -22.72 -21.23
N LEU A 10 5.12 -23.38 -20.37
CA LEU A 10 4.92 -23.32 -18.92
C LEU A 10 5.33 -21.97 -18.31
N ALA A 11 6.30 -21.27 -18.90
CA ALA A 11 6.72 -19.94 -18.44
C ALA A 11 5.67 -18.86 -18.73
N ALA A 12 4.85 -19.04 -19.76
CA ALA A 12 3.79 -18.11 -20.12
C ALA A 12 2.55 -18.18 -19.21
N LEU A 13 2.38 -19.27 -18.47
CA LEU A 13 1.23 -19.47 -17.58
C LEU A 13 1.46 -18.99 -16.13
N CYS A 14 2.70 -18.68 -15.75
CA CYS A 14 3.04 -18.15 -14.42
C CYS A 14 2.98 -16.62 -14.31
N GLY A 15 2.51 -15.91 -15.32
CA GLY A 15 2.77 -14.50 -15.52
C GLY A 15 1.66 -13.50 -15.20
N CYS A 16 0.69 -13.77 -14.30
CA CYS A 16 -0.41 -12.79 -14.15
C CYS A 16 -0.94 -12.52 -12.75
N TRP A 17 -0.16 -12.76 -11.71
CA TRP A 17 -0.53 -12.34 -10.36
C TRP A 17 0.45 -11.29 -9.83
N THR A 18 0.36 -10.06 -10.33
CA THR A 18 1.05 -8.95 -9.70
C THR A 18 0.21 -8.45 -8.52
N PRO A 19 0.73 -8.53 -7.29
CA PRO A 19 -0.02 -8.19 -6.07
C PRO A 19 -0.15 -6.67 -5.85
N GLY A 20 -0.58 -5.93 -6.84
CA GLY A 20 -0.62 -4.48 -6.79
C GLY A 20 0.73 -3.83 -7.06
N SER A 21 0.78 -2.52 -7.10
CA SER A 21 1.98 -1.74 -7.35
C SER A 21 2.09 -0.56 -6.41
N VAL A 22 3.33 -0.18 -6.12
CA VAL A 22 3.65 1.06 -5.42
C VAL A 22 4.47 1.92 -6.36
N ARG A 23 4.00 3.13 -6.61
CA ARG A 23 4.72 4.12 -7.37
C ARG A 23 4.95 5.37 -6.53
N GLU A 24 6.20 5.66 -6.24
CA GLU A 24 6.58 6.88 -5.57
C GLU A 24 6.50 8.06 -6.56
N VAL A 25 5.69 9.05 -6.22
CA VAL A 25 5.38 10.16 -7.13
C VAL A 25 6.09 11.44 -6.74
N MET A 26 6.24 11.72 -5.46
CA MET A 26 6.91 12.94 -4.97
C MET A 26 7.06 13.00 -3.45
N PRO A 27 8.04 13.74 -2.93
CA PRO A 27 9.40 13.78 -3.45
C PRO A 27 10.03 12.41 -3.33
N LYS A 28 10.98 12.10 -4.21
CA LYS A 28 11.72 10.84 -4.07
C LYS A 28 12.41 10.85 -2.70
N HIS A 29 11.91 10.05 -1.78
CA HIS A 29 12.46 10.00 -0.43
C HIS A 29 13.87 9.42 -0.50
N THR A 30 14.84 10.25 -0.26
CA THR A 30 16.22 9.83 -0.07
C THR A 30 16.48 9.37 1.36
N GLU A 31 15.65 9.82 2.31
CA GLU A 31 15.78 9.49 3.72
C GLU A 31 14.56 8.72 4.22
N LYS A 32 14.83 7.61 4.88
CA LYS A 32 13.80 6.85 5.57
C LYS A 32 13.47 7.51 6.90
N PHE A 33 12.21 7.41 7.31
CA PHE A 33 11.81 7.86 8.64
C PHE A 33 12.51 7.03 9.71
N PRO A 34 13.04 7.66 10.78
CA PRO A 34 13.67 6.94 11.87
C PRO A 34 12.71 5.98 12.55
N ALA A 35 13.23 4.85 13.04
CA ALA A 35 12.47 3.95 13.91
C ALA A 35 11.96 4.73 15.14
N GLY A 36 10.73 4.47 15.54
CA GLY A 36 10.08 5.18 16.63
C GLY A 36 9.41 6.50 16.22
N SER A 37 9.48 6.91 14.95
CA SER A 37 8.68 8.04 14.46
C SER A 37 7.20 7.81 14.71
N SER A 38 6.48 8.86 15.09
CA SER A 38 5.08 8.79 15.44
C SER A 38 4.19 9.21 14.28
N PHE A 39 3.24 8.35 13.96
CA PHE A 39 2.26 8.54 12.89
C PHE A 39 0.85 8.63 13.45
N PHE A 40 0.08 9.54 12.89
CA PHE A 40 -1.37 9.50 12.95
C PHE A 40 -1.90 9.15 11.56
N VAL A 41 -2.70 8.10 11.46
CA VAL A 41 -3.34 7.70 10.22
C VAL A 41 -4.73 8.31 10.18
N GLU A 42 -4.98 9.20 9.22
CA GLU A 42 -6.30 9.80 9.05
C GLU A 42 -7.34 8.75 8.66
N LYS A 43 -8.58 8.99 9.05
CA LYS A 43 -9.70 8.10 8.76
C LYS A 43 -9.87 7.94 7.25
N THR A 44 -9.89 6.70 6.82
CA THR A 44 -10.07 6.32 5.43
C THR A 44 -10.93 5.04 5.36
N GLU A 45 -10.91 4.33 4.25
CA GLU A 45 -11.55 3.03 4.17
C GLU A 45 -11.00 2.10 5.27
N ARG A 46 -11.92 1.43 5.98
CA ARG A 46 -11.60 0.73 7.22
C ARG A 46 -10.47 -0.30 7.06
N ARG A 47 -10.49 -1.11 6.02
CA ARG A 47 -9.49 -2.16 5.80
C ARG A 47 -8.12 -1.58 5.49
N VAL A 48 -8.08 -0.49 4.71
CA VAL A 48 -6.85 0.26 4.40
C VAL A 48 -6.29 0.88 5.67
N GLU A 49 -7.11 1.56 6.45
CA GLU A 49 -6.70 2.19 7.70
C GLU A 49 -6.11 1.17 8.68
N MET A 50 -6.81 0.06 8.89
CA MET A 50 -6.36 -1.01 9.79
C MET A 50 -5.04 -1.66 9.30
N ALA A 51 -4.94 -1.91 8.00
CA ALA A 51 -3.73 -2.48 7.41
C ALA A 51 -2.53 -1.54 7.55
N LEU A 52 -2.70 -0.26 7.26
CA LEU A 52 -1.64 0.74 7.42
C LEU A 52 -1.18 0.85 8.89
N LYS A 53 -2.10 0.93 9.82
CA LYS A 53 -1.76 0.97 11.25
C LYS A 53 -1.01 -0.28 11.71
N ARG A 54 -1.45 -1.45 11.28
CA ARG A 54 -0.79 -2.72 11.58
C ARG A 54 0.65 -2.76 11.03
N GLU A 55 0.82 -2.39 9.76
CA GLU A 55 2.13 -2.44 9.12
C GLU A 55 3.10 -1.40 9.68
N LEU A 56 2.61 -0.19 10.01
CA LEU A 56 3.42 0.82 10.70
C LEU A 56 3.94 0.31 12.05
N ARG A 57 3.08 -0.31 12.85
CA ARG A 57 3.48 -0.93 14.14
C ARG A 57 4.49 -2.06 13.94
N ALA A 58 4.26 -2.92 12.95
CA ALA A 58 5.17 -4.02 12.63
C ALA A 58 6.56 -3.53 12.22
N ARG A 59 6.64 -2.35 11.61
CA ARG A 59 7.89 -1.71 11.21
C ARG A 59 8.61 -1.01 12.37
N GLY A 60 7.99 -0.88 13.53
CA GLY A 60 8.56 -0.22 14.71
C GLY A 60 8.23 1.25 14.83
N PHE A 61 7.29 1.76 14.03
CA PHE A 61 6.75 3.10 14.18
C PHE A 61 5.68 3.14 15.28
N GLU A 62 5.54 4.29 15.94
CA GLU A 62 4.45 4.54 16.86
C GLU A 62 3.22 5.01 16.10
N VAL A 63 2.07 4.41 16.37
CA VAL A 63 0.78 4.84 15.83
C VAL A 63 -0.03 5.48 16.93
N LYS A 64 -0.33 6.78 16.79
CA LYS A 64 -1.07 7.56 17.76
C LYS A 64 -2.55 7.58 17.43
N ASP A 65 -3.39 7.56 18.44
CA ASP A 65 -4.85 7.65 18.31
C ASP A 65 -5.34 9.09 18.10
N ARG A 66 -4.51 10.07 18.48
CA ARG A 66 -4.81 11.48 18.35
C ARG A 66 -3.77 12.16 17.46
N LYS A 67 -4.25 13.02 16.57
CA LYS A 67 -3.40 13.75 15.62
C LYS A 67 -2.37 14.63 16.33
N GLU A 68 -2.76 15.23 17.44
CA GLU A 68 -1.91 16.14 18.21
C GLU A 68 -0.70 15.47 18.84
N ASP A 69 -0.78 14.14 19.06
CA ASP A 69 0.26 13.35 19.70
C ASP A 69 1.29 12.79 18.71
N ALA A 70 1.05 12.97 17.41
CA ALA A 70 1.90 12.45 16.35
C ALA A 70 2.73 13.56 15.70
N ASP A 71 3.93 13.23 15.24
CA ASP A 71 4.78 14.14 14.47
C ASP A 71 4.42 14.14 12.98
N LEU A 72 3.94 13.01 12.48
CA LEU A 72 3.62 12.78 11.07
C LEU A 72 2.15 12.41 10.91
N VAL A 73 1.54 12.90 9.85
CA VAL A 73 0.17 12.57 9.47
C VAL A 73 0.18 11.81 8.16
N MET A 74 -0.37 10.62 8.18
CA MET A 74 -0.55 9.79 6.99
C MET A 74 -1.99 9.89 6.51
N THR A 75 -2.16 10.25 5.26
CA THR A 75 -3.46 10.35 4.59
C THR A 75 -3.49 9.38 3.43
N ALA A 76 -4.45 8.46 3.42
CA ALA A 76 -4.68 7.54 2.32
C ALA A 76 -5.99 7.94 1.62
N LYS A 77 -5.88 8.56 0.46
CA LYS A 77 -7.03 8.96 -0.34
C LYS A 77 -7.40 7.87 -1.33
N VAL A 78 -8.62 7.36 -1.24
CA VAL A 78 -9.16 6.42 -2.20
C VAL A 78 -9.56 7.18 -3.46
N LEU A 79 -8.94 6.85 -4.59
CA LEU A 79 -9.25 7.46 -5.90
C LEU A 79 -10.27 6.65 -6.68
N GLY A 80 -10.23 5.34 -6.54
CA GLY A 80 -11.14 4.43 -7.22
C GLY A 80 -11.25 3.11 -6.48
N TRP A 81 -12.39 2.48 -6.60
CA TRP A 81 -12.67 1.17 -6.05
C TRP A 81 -13.44 0.36 -7.07
N GLU A 82 -12.84 -0.69 -7.57
CA GLU A 82 -13.49 -1.64 -8.44
C GLU A 82 -13.70 -2.95 -7.71
N TYR A 83 -14.96 -3.32 -7.57
CA TYR A 83 -15.34 -4.63 -7.10
C TYR A 83 -15.53 -5.54 -8.32
N ASN A 84 -14.60 -6.40 -8.55
CA ASN A 84 -14.70 -7.41 -9.60
C ASN A 84 -15.23 -8.70 -9.00
N ASP A 85 -16.53 -8.91 -9.14
CA ASP A 85 -17.13 -10.20 -8.89
C ASP A 85 -16.74 -11.12 -10.06
N ALA A 86 -15.86 -12.08 -9.80
CA ALA A 86 -15.49 -13.11 -10.78
C ALA A 86 -16.63 -14.14 -10.93
N GLY A 87 -17.77 -13.69 -11.25
CA GLY A 87 -19.12 -14.11 -11.30
C GLY A 87 -19.47 -15.55 -11.67
N PHE A 88 -18.59 -16.46 -11.90
CA PHE A 88 -19.01 -17.81 -12.34
C PHE A 88 -18.76 -18.93 -11.33
N SER A 89 -17.92 -18.76 -10.35
CA SER A 89 -17.54 -19.84 -9.46
C SER A 89 -17.63 -19.51 -7.97
N GLY A 90 -18.09 -18.32 -7.58
CA GLY A 90 -18.12 -17.89 -6.18
C GLY A 90 -16.74 -17.79 -5.54
N PHE A 91 -15.70 -17.96 -6.31
CA PHE A 91 -14.33 -17.85 -5.89
C PHE A 91 -13.77 -16.48 -6.27
N HIS A 92 -13.46 -15.68 -5.26
CA HIS A 92 -12.65 -14.47 -5.34
C HIS A 92 -13.36 -13.24 -5.92
N ALA A 93 -14.20 -12.63 -5.12
CA ALA A 93 -14.43 -11.21 -5.25
C ALA A 93 -13.08 -10.50 -5.11
N ARG A 94 -12.68 -9.75 -6.14
CA ARG A 94 -11.43 -9.05 -6.17
C ARG A 94 -11.71 -7.57 -6.02
N ASP A 95 -11.23 -6.99 -4.94
CA ASP A 95 -11.23 -5.55 -4.76
C ASP A 95 -9.94 -4.97 -5.33
N ASP A 96 -10.07 -4.08 -6.31
CA ASP A 96 -8.96 -3.26 -6.80
C ASP A 96 -9.18 -1.84 -6.27
N ILE A 97 -8.27 -1.35 -5.43
CA ILE A 97 -8.35 -0.04 -4.80
C ILE A 97 -7.13 0.78 -5.22
N GLU A 98 -7.39 1.94 -5.82
CA GLU A 98 -6.34 2.91 -6.11
C GLU A 98 -6.26 3.95 -4.99
N LEU A 99 -5.07 4.07 -4.40
CA LEU A 99 -4.80 4.97 -3.29
C LEU A 99 -3.72 5.98 -3.65
N VAL A 100 -3.86 7.19 -3.14
CA VAL A 100 -2.74 8.12 -2.97
C VAL A 100 -2.46 8.23 -1.48
N ILE A 101 -1.27 7.80 -1.07
CA ILE A 101 -0.84 7.90 0.32
C ILE A 101 0.16 9.04 0.45
N THR A 102 -0.13 9.95 1.35
CA THR A 102 0.68 11.13 1.64
C THR A 102 1.10 11.11 3.10
N VAL A 103 2.37 11.36 3.35
CA VAL A 103 2.91 11.59 4.70
C VAL A 103 3.36 13.05 4.78
N ALA A 104 2.82 13.77 5.74
CA ALA A 104 3.13 15.18 5.97
C ALA A 104 3.54 15.43 7.41
N ASP A 105 4.37 16.45 7.60
CA ASP A 105 4.68 16.98 8.91
C ASP A 105 3.42 17.59 9.52
N ARG A 106 3.06 17.23 10.74
CA ARG A 106 1.86 17.76 11.39
C ARG A 106 1.94 19.26 11.62
N LYS A 107 3.08 19.75 12.06
CA LYS A 107 3.27 21.17 12.42
C LYS A 107 3.42 22.06 11.19
N THR A 108 4.31 21.69 10.28
CA THR A 108 4.64 22.51 9.12
C THR A 108 3.74 22.29 7.92
N LYS A 109 2.95 21.22 7.92
CA LYS A 109 2.13 20.76 6.77
C LYS A 109 2.94 20.37 5.53
N LEU A 110 4.26 20.30 5.65
CA LEU A 110 5.13 19.93 4.55
C LEU A 110 4.94 18.46 4.21
N VAL A 111 4.65 18.20 2.94
CA VAL A 111 4.57 16.82 2.42
C VAL A 111 5.97 16.24 2.36
N ARG A 112 6.16 15.13 3.08
CA ARG A 112 7.42 14.41 3.18
C ARG A 112 7.50 13.23 2.21
N ALA A 113 6.38 12.60 1.96
CA ALA A 113 6.28 11.48 1.05
C ALA A 113 4.90 11.44 0.38
N ARG A 114 4.87 11.03 -0.87
CA ARG A 114 3.64 10.77 -1.61
C ARG A 114 3.84 9.59 -2.53
N SER A 115 2.93 8.63 -2.47
CA SER A 115 3.00 7.42 -3.29
C SER A 115 1.63 7.06 -3.84
N ASP A 116 1.59 6.61 -5.08
CA ASP A 116 0.43 5.96 -5.67
C ASP A 116 0.52 4.46 -5.39
N VAL A 117 -0.51 3.91 -4.81
CA VAL A 117 -0.55 2.51 -4.40
C VAL A 117 -1.79 1.84 -4.96
N SER A 118 -1.59 0.81 -5.76
CA SER A 118 -2.66 -0.06 -6.24
C SER A 118 -2.75 -1.29 -5.35
N VAL A 119 -3.85 -1.41 -4.62
CA VAL A 119 -4.10 -2.52 -3.69
C VAL A 119 -4.99 -3.54 -4.37
N ARG A 120 -4.56 -4.80 -4.37
CA ARG A 120 -5.35 -5.92 -4.87
C ARG A 120 -5.57 -6.93 -3.76
N SER A 121 -6.82 -7.31 -3.59
CA SER A 121 -7.36 -8.42 -2.79
C SER A 121 -6.83 -8.66 -1.38
N ASP A 122 -5.53 -8.69 -1.15
CA ASP A 122 -4.94 -9.16 0.11
C ASP A 122 -4.20 -8.08 0.93
N PHE A 123 -4.18 -6.87 0.45
CA PHE A 123 -3.53 -5.73 1.12
C PHE A 123 -2.02 -5.88 1.39
N ARG A 124 -1.36 -6.93 0.91
CA ARG A 124 0.09 -7.16 1.09
C ARG A 124 0.95 -6.05 0.54
N ILE A 125 0.44 -5.34 -0.45
CA ILE A 125 1.15 -4.21 -1.04
C ILE A 125 1.41 -3.10 0.00
N LEU A 126 0.55 -2.95 1.00
CA LEU A 126 0.71 -1.96 2.05
C LEU A 126 1.90 -2.29 2.97
N GLU A 127 2.22 -3.57 3.17
CA GLU A 127 3.47 -3.98 3.83
C GLU A 127 4.68 -3.49 3.04
N LYS A 128 4.68 -3.72 1.72
CA LYS A 128 5.75 -3.24 0.84
C LYS A 128 5.86 -1.73 0.87
N TYR A 129 4.74 -1.04 0.81
CA TYR A 129 4.70 0.42 0.90
C TYR A 129 5.33 0.92 2.21
N VAL A 130 4.90 0.39 3.35
CA VAL A 130 5.43 0.82 4.66
C VAL A 130 6.92 0.54 4.78
N LYS A 131 7.43 -0.50 4.16
CA LYS A 131 8.88 -0.78 4.11
C LYS A 131 9.67 0.28 3.34
N THR A 132 9.02 1.09 2.50
CA THR A 132 9.68 2.21 1.80
C THR A 132 9.84 3.45 2.67
N LEU A 133 9.11 3.57 3.74
CA LEU A 133 9.16 4.69 4.69
C LEU A 133 10.38 4.57 5.61
#